data_5577c6723c03f67744edfedf6a65fce8
#
_entry.id   5577c6723c03f67744edfedf6a65fce8
#
_cell.length_a   1.000
_cell.length_b   1.000
_cell.length_c   1.000
_cell.angle_alpha   90.00
_cell.angle_beta   90.00
_cell.angle_gamma   90.00
#
_symmetry.space_group_name_H-M   'P 1'
#
loop_
_entity.id
_entity.type
_entity.pdbx_description
1 polymer ?
#
loop_
_entity_poly.entity_id
_entity_poly.type
_entity_poly.pdbx_seq_one_letter_code
_entity_poly.pdbx_strand_id
1 'polypeptide(L)'
;MSASYATALAAARDAAAAQDYPEGALYVVATPIGNLADITLRALHVLELADTLACEDTRHTQQLLRAYGIHKSPGQWLALHQHNEAQTAQAVLARLAEGQRVVYVSDAGTPAVSDPGARLVAAAQQAGLRCIPLPGASSVVSALSCAGAIARGDAAPGFVFAGFLPTKAAERKAALARLAQEPRTVVLLEAPHRIAQIARELASLGERPVTLARELTKQFEEIATLPASACSDWLAETPQRS
;
A
#
# COMPACT_ATOMS: atom_id res chain seq x y z
N MET A 1 -8.91 -24.59 9.36
CA MET A 1 -8.62 -24.05 10.71
C MET A 1 -8.09 -22.64 10.49
N SER A 2 -8.73 -21.61 11.05
CA SER A 2 -8.22 -20.25 11.01
C SER A 2 -6.94 -20.19 11.84
N ALA A 3 -5.83 -19.70 11.25
CA ALA A 3 -4.60 -19.51 12.01
C ALA A 3 -4.86 -18.49 13.13
N SER A 4 -4.46 -18.82 14.35
CA SER A 4 -4.56 -17.90 15.48
C SER A 4 -3.29 -17.07 15.56
N TYR A 5 -3.42 -15.74 15.42
CA TYR A 5 -2.33 -14.79 15.58
C TYR A 5 -2.21 -14.23 17.01
N ALA A 6 -2.93 -14.78 17.98
CA ALA A 6 -2.94 -14.30 19.37
C ALA A 6 -1.54 -14.29 20.01
N THR A 7 -0.70 -15.29 19.69
CA THR A 7 0.69 -15.36 20.15
C THR A 7 1.58 -14.30 19.49
N ALA A 8 1.25 -13.84 18.28
CA ALA A 8 2.01 -12.78 17.62
C ALA A 8 1.91 -11.45 18.36
N LEU A 9 0.76 -11.13 18.94
CA LEU A 9 0.60 -9.91 19.74
C LEU A 9 1.43 -9.94 21.04
N ALA A 10 1.50 -11.11 21.72
CA ALA A 10 2.38 -11.27 22.88
C ALA A 10 3.86 -11.08 22.50
N ALA A 11 4.31 -11.73 21.41
CA ALA A 11 5.67 -11.57 20.89
C ALA A 11 5.95 -10.12 20.46
N ALA A 12 4.96 -9.40 19.93
CA ALA A 12 5.08 -7.99 19.57
C ALA A 12 5.32 -7.10 20.78
N ARG A 13 4.60 -7.32 21.88
CA ARG A 13 4.80 -6.61 23.15
C ARG A 13 6.22 -6.82 23.66
N ASP A 14 6.66 -8.08 23.73
CA ASP A 14 7.99 -8.41 24.25
C ASP A 14 9.11 -7.82 23.39
N ALA A 15 9.00 -7.93 22.07
CA ALA A 15 10.05 -7.48 21.15
C ALA A 15 10.11 -5.96 20.97
N ALA A 16 8.98 -5.25 21.06
CA ALA A 16 8.88 -3.85 20.72
C ALA A 16 8.77 -2.91 21.95
N ALA A 17 8.43 -3.40 23.13
CA ALA A 17 8.15 -2.58 24.30
C ALA A 17 9.36 -1.75 24.79
N ALA A 18 10.60 -2.18 24.49
CA ALA A 18 11.81 -1.46 24.92
C ALA A 18 12.06 -0.15 24.12
N GLN A 19 11.34 0.06 23.01
CA GLN A 19 11.45 1.28 22.22
C GLN A 19 10.46 2.33 22.71
N ASP A 20 10.86 3.60 22.67
CA ASP A 20 9.96 4.73 22.96
C ASP A 20 8.99 4.97 21.80
N TYR A 21 7.71 5.14 22.14
CA TYR A 21 6.61 5.48 21.21
C TYR A 21 5.95 6.78 21.68
N PRO A 22 6.47 7.93 21.24
CA PRO A 22 6.04 9.23 21.76
C PRO A 22 4.55 9.49 21.53
N GLU A 23 3.97 10.18 22.49
CA GLU A 23 2.63 10.78 22.41
C GLU A 23 2.63 11.98 21.45
N GLY A 24 1.45 12.39 20.99
CA GLY A 24 1.31 13.49 20.05
C GLY A 24 1.95 13.23 18.69
N ALA A 25 2.15 11.97 18.32
CA ALA A 25 2.78 11.56 17.06
C ALA A 25 1.80 10.81 16.15
N LEU A 26 1.89 11.09 14.85
CA LEU A 26 1.21 10.35 13.79
C LEU A 26 2.07 9.16 13.36
N TYR A 27 1.58 7.95 13.57
CA TYR A 27 2.21 6.70 13.14
C TYR A 27 1.60 6.25 11.83
N VAL A 28 2.42 6.18 10.78
CA VAL A 28 2.01 5.71 9.45
C VAL A 28 2.40 4.23 9.35
N VAL A 29 1.41 3.34 9.46
CA VAL A 29 1.66 1.91 9.68
C VAL A 29 1.30 1.10 8.45
N ALA A 30 2.30 0.40 7.89
CA ALA A 30 2.07 -0.55 6.80
C ALA A 30 1.32 -1.80 7.30
N THR A 31 0.33 -2.21 6.52
CA THR A 31 -0.52 -3.40 6.77
C THR A 31 -0.30 -4.47 5.69
N PRO A 32 -0.68 -5.73 5.93
CA PRO A 32 -0.55 -6.79 4.94
C PRO A 32 -1.24 -6.48 3.61
N ILE A 33 -0.67 -6.97 2.51
CA ILE A 33 -1.23 -6.83 1.16
C ILE A 33 -1.97 -8.08 0.66
N GLY A 34 -2.08 -9.10 1.50
CA GLY A 34 -2.77 -10.36 1.16
C GLY A 34 -2.50 -11.49 2.14
N ASN A 35 -1.38 -11.45 2.86
CA ASN A 35 -1.01 -12.46 3.84
C ASN A 35 -0.87 -11.81 5.23
N LEU A 36 -1.71 -12.22 6.17
CA LEU A 36 -1.69 -11.67 7.53
C LEU A 36 -0.34 -11.87 8.25
N ALA A 37 0.46 -12.85 7.85
CA ALA A 37 1.78 -13.08 8.43
C ALA A 37 2.82 -12.00 8.08
N ASP A 38 2.54 -11.13 7.10
CA ASP A 38 3.44 -10.05 6.67
C ASP A 38 3.35 -8.79 7.56
N ILE A 39 2.57 -8.83 8.63
CA ILE A 39 2.57 -7.75 9.63
C ILE A 39 3.87 -7.76 10.45
N THR A 40 4.44 -6.60 10.71
CA THR A 40 5.61 -6.54 11.59
C THR A 40 5.21 -6.55 13.06
N LEU A 41 6.05 -7.11 13.93
CA LEU A 41 5.84 -7.09 15.38
C LEU A 41 5.70 -5.66 15.91
N ARG A 42 6.49 -4.73 15.39
CA ARG A 42 6.42 -3.32 15.76
C ARG A 42 5.11 -2.65 15.33
N ALA A 43 4.58 -3.02 14.17
CA ALA A 43 3.27 -2.56 13.73
C ALA A 43 2.15 -3.06 14.65
N LEU A 44 2.15 -4.35 15.03
CA LEU A 44 1.18 -4.91 15.98
C LEU A 44 1.21 -4.17 17.32
N HIS A 45 2.41 -3.94 17.87
CA HIS A 45 2.58 -3.23 19.12
C HIS A 45 2.02 -1.79 19.05
N VAL A 46 2.35 -1.04 18.00
CA VAL A 46 1.87 0.35 17.83
C VAL A 46 0.37 0.40 17.56
N LEU A 47 -0.17 -0.55 16.78
CA LEU A 47 -1.63 -0.67 16.58
C LEU A 47 -2.37 -0.93 17.90
N GLU A 48 -1.77 -1.70 18.80
CA GLU A 48 -2.32 -1.93 20.13
C GLU A 48 -2.22 -0.68 21.01
N LEU A 49 -1.09 0.03 21.01
CA LEU A 49 -0.89 1.26 21.79
C LEU A 49 -1.73 2.45 21.31
N ALA A 50 -2.16 2.47 20.05
CA ALA A 50 -2.86 3.59 19.44
C ALA A 50 -4.08 4.04 20.26
N ASP A 51 -4.14 5.33 20.57
CA ASP A 51 -5.30 5.97 21.19
C ASP A 51 -6.39 6.20 20.16
N THR A 52 -5.99 6.48 18.90
CA THR A 52 -6.89 6.68 17.76
C THR A 52 -6.34 5.97 16.52
N LEU A 53 -7.26 5.41 15.72
CA LEU A 53 -7.00 4.79 14.42
C LEU A 53 -7.73 5.56 13.33
N ALA A 54 -6.98 6.17 12.42
CA ALA A 54 -7.47 6.74 11.19
C ALA A 54 -7.25 5.74 10.04
N CYS A 55 -8.26 5.44 9.24
CA CYS A 55 -8.19 4.45 8.17
C CYS A 55 -9.24 4.73 7.08
N GLU A 56 -9.05 4.16 5.90
CA GLU A 56 -9.95 4.34 4.75
C GLU A 56 -11.30 3.65 5.00
N ASP A 57 -11.30 2.34 5.25
CA ASP A 57 -12.49 1.58 5.66
C ASP A 57 -12.31 1.05 7.10
N THR A 58 -13.11 1.61 8.00
CA THR A 58 -13.08 1.20 9.42
C THR A 58 -13.49 -0.25 9.63
N ARG A 59 -14.39 -0.80 8.79
CA ARG A 59 -14.84 -2.19 8.89
C ARG A 59 -13.72 -3.15 8.49
N HIS A 60 -13.03 -2.84 7.40
CA HIS A 60 -11.87 -3.62 6.93
C HIS A 60 -10.77 -3.62 7.99
N THR A 61 -10.39 -2.44 8.48
CA THR A 61 -9.36 -2.33 9.52
C THR A 61 -9.75 -3.00 10.83
N GLN A 62 -11.02 -2.91 11.25
CA GLN A 62 -11.50 -3.66 12.43
C GLN A 62 -11.37 -5.17 12.26
N GLN A 63 -11.69 -5.69 11.07
CA GLN A 63 -11.54 -7.12 10.79
C GLN A 63 -10.07 -7.54 10.84
N LEU A 64 -9.18 -6.75 10.26
CA LEU A 64 -7.73 -6.95 10.32
C LEU A 64 -7.24 -7.00 11.77
N LEU A 65 -7.57 -6.01 12.59
CA LEU A 65 -7.11 -5.94 13.97
C LEU A 65 -7.65 -7.10 14.83
N ARG A 66 -8.92 -7.49 14.62
CA ARG A 66 -9.52 -8.66 15.31
C ARG A 66 -8.77 -9.95 15.00
N ALA A 67 -8.25 -10.12 13.79
CA ALA A 67 -7.46 -11.31 13.43
C ALA A 67 -6.21 -11.45 14.30
N TYR A 68 -5.64 -10.32 14.77
CA TYR A 68 -4.48 -10.28 15.68
C TYR A 68 -4.87 -10.17 17.16
N GLY A 69 -6.15 -10.15 17.50
CA GLY A 69 -6.61 -10.02 18.89
C GLY A 69 -6.60 -8.58 19.43
N ILE A 70 -6.49 -7.57 18.55
CA ILE A 70 -6.54 -6.16 18.93
C ILE A 70 -7.99 -5.65 18.85
N HIS A 71 -8.46 -5.06 19.93
CA HIS A 71 -9.82 -4.52 20.06
C HIS A 71 -9.76 -3.03 20.38
N LYS A 72 -10.56 -2.23 19.67
CA LYS A 72 -10.66 -0.78 19.85
C LYS A 72 -12.12 -0.37 20.06
N SER A 73 -12.33 0.58 20.95
CA SER A 73 -13.64 1.16 21.25
C SER A 73 -14.17 2.04 20.13
N PRO A 74 -15.48 2.24 19.99
CA PRO A 74 -16.07 3.05 18.90
C PRO A 74 -15.47 4.45 18.76
N GLY A 75 -15.16 5.13 19.87
CA GLY A 75 -14.59 6.48 19.87
C GLY A 75 -13.13 6.59 19.39
N GLN A 76 -12.44 5.46 19.20
CA GLN A 76 -11.04 5.43 18.74
C GLN A 76 -10.92 5.38 17.21
N TRP A 77 -12.00 5.43 16.45
CA TRP A 77 -12.00 5.31 15.00
C TRP A 77 -12.26 6.63 14.30
N LEU A 78 -11.47 6.91 13.26
CA LEU A 78 -11.67 8.01 12.32
C LEU A 78 -11.63 7.44 10.90
N ALA A 79 -12.72 7.60 10.15
CA ALA A 79 -12.73 7.26 8.73
C ALA A 79 -12.10 8.41 7.92
N LEU A 80 -11.12 8.08 7.07
CA LEU A 80 -10.44 9.03 6.19
C LEU A 80 -10.55 8.53 4.75
N HIS A 81 -11.41 9.15 3.97
CA HIS A 81 -11.64 8.85 2.56
C HIS A 81 -11.67 10.14 1.74
N GLN A 82 -11.57 10.03 0.42
CA GLN A 82 -11.42 11.15 -0.51
C GLN A 82 -12.43 12.30 -0.32
N HIS A 83 -13.63 12.03 0.22
CA HIS A 83 -14.68 13.03 0.39
C HIS A 83 -14.62 13.78 1.73
N ASN A 84 -13.85 13.30 2.71
CA ASN A 84 -13.78 13.92 4.04
C ASN A 84 -12.33 14.23 4.50
N GLU A 85 -11.35 14.16 3.62
CA GLU A 85 -9.92 14.29 3.95
C GLU A 85 -9.62 15.50 4.82
N ALA A 86 -10.09 16.68 4.43
CA ALA A 86 -9.79 17.91 5.15
C ALA A 86 -10.38 17.92 6.57
N GLN A 87 -11.64 17.48 6.72
CA GLN A 87 -12.31 17.41 8.03
C GLN A 87 -11.63 16.37 8.93
N THR A 88 -11.33 15.20 8.40
CA THR A 88 -10.67 14.13 9.18
C THR A 88 -9.24 14.53 9.54
N ALA A 89 -8.51 15.21 8.65
CA ALA A 89 -7.18 15.73 8.97
C ALA A 89 -7.23 16.70 10.16
N GLN A 90 -8.20 17.61 10.21
CA GLN A 90 -8.37 18.52 11.37
C GLN A 90 -8.67 17.74 12.67
N ALA A 91 -9.54 16.72 12.60
CA ALA A 91 -9.81 15.88 13.76
C ALA A 91 -8.56 15.10 14.24
N VAL A 92 -7.74 14.60 13.32
CA VAL A 92 -6.46 13.96 13.66
C VAL A 92 -5.50 14.95 14.30
N LEU A 93 -5.35 16.16 13.73
CA LEU A 93 -4.46 17.19 14.28
C LEU A 93 -4.87 17.59 15.71
N ALA A 94 -6.17 17.72 15.97
CA ALA A 94 -6.68 18.01 17.30
C ALA A 94 -6.29 16.92 18.30
N ARG A 95 -6.47 15.64 17.96
CA ARG A 95 -6.10 14.51 18.83
C ARG A 95 -4.59 14.42 19.06
N LEU A 96 -3.79 14.70 18.04
CA LEU A 96 -2.32 14.77 18.19
C LEU A 96 -1.90 15.90 19.14
N ALA A 97 -2.55 17.07 19.06
CA ALA A 97 -2.32 18.19 19.97
C ALA A 97 -2.74 17.90 21.42
N GLU A 98 -3.72 17.01 21.63
CA GLU A 98 -4.12 16.48 22.92
C GLU A 98 -3.12 15.41 23.48
N GLY A 99 -2.04 15.12 22.78
CA GLY A 99 -1.05 14.11 23.16
C GLY A 99 -1.41 12.68 22.76
N GLN A 100 -2.46 12.45 21.96
CA GLN A 100 -2.82 11.10 21.54
C GLN A 100 -1.81 10.52 20.53
N ARG A 101 -1.57 9.22 20.60
CA ARG A 101 -0.91 8.44 19.56
C ARG A 101 -1.94 8.12 18.47
N VAL A 102 -1.85 8.77 17.33
CA VAL A 102 -2.74 8.50 16.23
C VAL A 102 -2.05 7.60 15.22
N VAL A 103 -2.63 6.46 14.91
CA VAL A 103 -2.17 5.56 13.85
C VAL A 103 -3.00 5.82 12.59
N TYR A 104 -2.32 5.94 11.45
CA TYR A 104 -2.95 5.89 10.13
C TYR A 104 -2.56 4.60 9.42
N VAL A 105 -3.56 3.89 8.88
CA VAL A 105 -3.42 2.74 7.99
C VAL A 105 -4.26 2.95 6.73
N SER A 106 -3.76 2.53 5.58
CA SER A 106 -4.55 2.32 4.36
C SER A 106 -5.21 0.95 4.39
N ASP A 107 -6.07 0.66 3.45
CA ASP A 107 -6.74 -0.65 3.37
C ASP A 107 -5.73 -1.80 3.19
N ALA A 108 -4.61 -1.57 2.51
CA ALA A 108 -3.55 -2.55 2.37
C ALA A 108 -2.20 -1.89 2.03
N GLY A 109 -1.12 -2.44 2.57
CA GLY A 109 0.25 -2.03 2.26
C GLY A 109 0.73 -0.78 3.00
N THR A 110 1.72 -0.11 2.42
CA THR A 110 2.34 1.10 2.96
C THR A 110 1.47 2.32 2.67
N PRO A 111 0.96 3.02 3.71
CA PRO A 111 0.08 4.16 3.54
C PRO A 111 0.79 5.40 2.97
N ALA A 112 0.01 6.37 2.53
CA ALA A 112 0.47 7.66 1.97
C ALA A 112 1.28 7.55 0.66
N VAL A 113 1.15 6.43 -0.06
CA VAL A 113 1.78 6.20 -1.36
C VAL A 113 0.77 6.33 -2.51
N SER A 114 -0.42 5.74 -2.36
CA SER A 114 -1.49 5.76 -3.37
C SER A 114 -2.89 5.85 -2.72
N ASP A 115 -2.98 6.52 -1.60
CA ASP A 115 -4.17 6.67 -0.76
C ASP A 115 -4.27 8.10 -0.19
N PRO A 116 -5.38 8.49 0.43
CA PRO A 116 -5.60 9.84 0.96
C PRO A 116 -4.66 10.23 2.12
N GLY A 117 -3.94 9.29 2.70
CA GLY A 117 -3.02 9.53 3.82
C GLY A 117 -1.89 10.51 3.53
N ALA A 118 -1.49 10.68 2.26
CA ALA A 118 -0.45 11.62 1.88
C ALA A 118 -0.78 13.06 2.31
N ARG A 119 -2.05 13.48 2.18
CA ARG A 119 -2.52 14.81 2.63
C ARG A 119 -2.55 14.93 4.15
N LEU A 120 -2.94 13.85 4.84
CA LEU A 120 -2.90 13.80 6.31
C LEU A 120 -1.47 13.98 6.83
N VAL A 121 -0.50 13.24 6.26
CA VAL A 121 0.92 13.36 6.62
C VAL A 121 1.43 14.77 6.35
N ALA A 122 1.10 15.35 5.19
CA ALA A 122 1.50 16.72 4.85
C ALA A 122 0.92 17.75 5.85
N ALA A 123 -0.36 17.60 6.24
CA ALA A 123 -0.99 18.48 7.22
C ALA A 123 -0.34 18.37 8.61
N ALA A 124 -0.02 17.13 9.06
CA ALA A 124 0.67 16.93 10.32
C ALA A 124 2.07 17.56 10.32
N GLN A 125 2.83 17.40 9.23
CA GLN A 125 4.16 18.01 9.07
C GLN A 125 4.08 19.55 9.07
N GLN A 126 3.10 20.14 8.37
CA GLN A 126 2.88 21.60 8.35
C GLN A 126 2.53 22.15 9.74
N ALA A 127 1.85 21.35 10.57
CA ALA A 127 1.56 21.69 11.96
C ALA A 127 2.74 21.44 12.91
N GLY A 128 3.92 21.05 12.41
CA GLY A 128 5.09 20.74 13.23
C GLY A 128 4.98 19.46 14.06
N LEU A 129 4.01 18.59 13.73
CA LEU A 129 3.78 17.35 14.45
C LEU A 129 4.67 16.22 13.90
N ARG A 130 5.06 15.32 14.79
CA ARG A 130 5.94 14.19 14.44
C ARG A 130 5.18 13.13 13.64
N CYS A 131 5.72 12.76 12.48
CA CYS A 131 5.25 11.62 11.67
C CYS A 131 6.27 10.49 11.75
N ILE A 132 5.85 9.29 12.16
CA ILE A 132 6.70 8.12 12.38
C ILE A 132 6.28 6.99 11.44
N PRO A 133 7.10 6.63 10.45
CA PRO A 133 6.79 5.51 9.59
C PRO A 133 7.09 4.17 10.29
N LEU A 134 6.19 3.21 10.16
CA LEU A 134 6.45 1.82 10.47
C LEU A 134 6.54 1.03 9.16
N PRO A 135 7.74 0.57 8.79
CA PRO A 135 7.94 -0.18 7.55
C PRO A 135 7.17 -1.51 7.57
N GLY A 136 6.79 -1.97 6.42
CA GLY A 136 6.10 -3.24 6.25
C GLY A 136 5.81 -3.55 4.78
N ALA A 137 4.76 -4.31 4.53
CA ALA A 137 4.40 -4.77 3.20
C ALA A 137 4.09 -3.61 2.24
N SER A 138 4.53 -3.78 0.99
CA SER A 138 4.26 -2.85 -0.11
C SER A 138 4.26 -3.63 -1.42
N SER A 139 3.15 -3.59 -2.17
CA SER A 139 3.05 -4.25 -3.47
C SER A 139 4.07 -3.71 -4.47
N VAL A 140 4.37 -2.41 -4.41
CA VAL A 140 5.35 -1.74 -5.28
C VAL A 140 6.74 -2.32 -5.09
N VAL A 141 7.24 -2.35 -3.84
CA VAL A 141 8.58 -2.83 -3.53
C VAL A 141 8.67 -4.34 -3.68
N SER A 142 7.63 -5.09 -3.30
CA SER A 142 7.58 -6.55 -3.48
C SER A 142 7.66 -6.94 -4.96
N ALA A 143 6.88 -6.29 -5.83
CA ALA A 143 6.96 -6.53 -7.27
C ALA A 143 8.35 -6.19 -7.84
N LEU A 144 8.92 -5.06 -7.47
CA LEU A 144 10.24 -4.63 -7.93
C LEU A 144 11.35 -5.60 -7.53
N SER A 145 11.30 -6.13 -6.30
CA SER A 145 12.32 -7.05 -5.79
C SER A 145 12.42 -8.35 -6.61
N CYS A 146 11.29 -8.80 -7.19
CA CYS A 146 11.22 -10.02 -8.00
C CYS A 146 11.28 -9.76 -9.51
N ALA A 147 11.10 -8.53 -9.96
CA ALA A 147 11.09 -8.21 -11.38
C ALA A 147 12.49 -8.26 -12.03
N GLY A 148 13.56 -8.11 -11.26
CA GLY A 148 14.92 -7.97 -11.79
C GLY A 148 15.07 -6.77 -12.75
N ALA A 149 14.15 -5.82 -12.70
CA ALA A 149 13.99 -4.78 -13.69
C ALA A 149 15.06 -3.69 -13.60
N ILE A 150 15.56 -3.41 -12.39
CA ILE A 150 16.54 -2.34 -12.14
C ILE A 150 17.94 -2.73 -12.67
N ALA A 151 18.23 -4.03 -12.81
CA ALA A 151 19.53 -4.53 -13.27
C ALA A 151 19.59 -4.78 -14.78
N ARG A 152 18.53 -4.47 -15.55
CA ARG A 152 18.48 -4.77 -16.99
C ARG A 152 19.11 -3.67 -17.83
N GLY A 153 20.25 -4.01 -18.42
CA GLY A 153 20.87 -3.27 -19.54
C GLY A 153 21.21 -1.80 -19.26
N ASP A 154 21.11 -0.99 -20.30
CA ASP A 154 21.44 0.44 -20.30
C ASP A 154 20.35 1.34 -19.68
N ALA A 155 19.38 0.76 -18.98
CA ALA A 155 18.34 1.53 -18.32
C ALA A 155 18.92 2.47 -17.25
N ALA A 156 18.42 3.68 -17.18
CA ALA A 156 18.81 4.62 -16.13
C ALA A 156 18.49 4.02 -14.75
N PRO A 157 19.36 4.21 -13.75
CA PRO A 157 19.15 3.63 -12.42
C PRO A 157 17.88 4.16 -11.76
N GLY A 158 17.26 3.30 -10.94
CA GLY A 158 16.05 3.63 -10.17
C GLY A 158 14.74 3.28 -10.88
N PHE A 159 13.65 3.75 -10.31
CA PHE A 159 12.31 3.52 -10.85
C PHE A 159 11.41 4.74 -10.67
N VAL A 160 10.33 4.77 -11.44
CA VAL A 160 9.25 5.75 -11.34
C VAL A 160 7.97 5.02 -10.93
N PHE A 161 7.37 5.43 -9.82
CA PHE A 161 6.03 5.00 -9.46
C PHE A 161 5.01 5.94 -10.10
N ALA A 162 4.28 5.45 -11.09
CA ALA A 162 3.28 6.22 -11.83
C ALA A 162 1.84 5.98 -11.33
N GLY A 163 1.63 5.02 -10.43
CA GLY A 163 0.33 4.72 -9.87
C GLY A 163 -0.65 4.14 -10.90
N PHE A 164 -1.92 4.56 -10.83
CA PHE A 164 -2.96 4.11 -11.75
C PHE A 164 -2.99 4.95 -13.03
N LEU A 165 -3.16 4.27 -14.16
CA LEU A 165 -3.38 4.96 -15.42
C LEU A 165 -4.79 5.60 -15.47
N PRO A 166 -4.93 6.75 -16.18
CA PRO A 166 -6.22 7.42 -16.33
C PRO A 166 -7.32 6.50 -16.85
N THR A 167 -8.54 6.71 -16.39
CA THR A 167 -9.70 5.93 -16.85
C THR A 167 -10.15 6.31 -18.27
N LYS A 168 -10.03 7.59 -18.63
CA LYS A 168 -10.37 8.08 -19.96
C LYS A 168 -9.34 7.66 -21.00
N ALA A 169 -9.80 7.07 -22.09
CA ALA A 169 -8.94 6.46 -23.12
C ALA A 169 -7.89 7.45 -23.72
N ALA A 170 -8.29 8.69 -24.02
CA ALA A 170 -7.37 9.68 -24.59
C ALA A 170 -6.27 10.08 -23.61
N GLU A 171 -6.63 10.31 -22.33
CA GLU A 171 -5.68 10.65 -21.27
C GLU A 171 -4.73 9.49 -20.98
N ARG A 172 -5.24 8.25 -20.98
CA ARG A 172 -4.46 7.03 -20.78
C ARG A 172 -3.47 6.79 -21.90
N LYS A 173 -3.89 6.96 -23.17
CA LYS A 173 -3.01 6.86 -24.33
C LYS A 173 -1.87 7.90 -24.25
N ALA A 174 -2.18 9.14 -23.87
CA ALA A 174 -1.16 10.18 -23.69
C ALA A 174 -0.22 9.85 -22.53
N ALA A 175 -0.72 9.28 -21.43
CA ALA A 175 0.11 8.83 -20.31
C ALA A 175 1.05 7.70 -20.74
N LEU A 176 0.56 6.68 -21.45
CA LEU A 176 1.39 5.58 -21.96
C LEU A 176 2.46 6.07 -22.92
N ALA A 177 2.14 7.01 -23.81
CA ALA A 177 3.13 7.60 -24.73
C ALA A 177 4.26 8.32 -23.98
N ARG A 178 3.96 9.00 -22.87
CA ARG A 178 5.00 9.62 -22.01
C ARG A 178 5.82 8.55 -21.30
N LEU A 179 5.18 7.54 -20.73
CA LEU A 179 5.87 6.45 -20.01
C LEU A 179 6.73 5.60 -20.95
N ALA A 180 6.37 5.50 -22.24
CA ALA A 180 7.18 4.83 -23.25
C ALA A 180 8.57 5.46 -23.42
N GLN A 181 8.69 6.77 -23.16
CA GLN A 181 9.96 7.52 -23.24
C GLN A 181 10.74 7.53 -21.93
N GLU A 182 10.16 7.01 -20.84
CA GLU A 182 10.84 6.95 -19.53
C GLU A 182 11.93 5.85 -19.57
N PRO A 183 13.21 6.19 -19.39
CA PRO A 183 14.30 5.21 -19.46
C PRO A 183 14.40 4.35 -18.21
N ARG A 184 13.83 4.78 -17.08
CA ARG A 184 13.83 4.03 -15.83
C ARG A 184 12.73 2.98 -15.82
N THR A 185 12.81 2.05 -14.89
CA THR A 185 11.70 1.13 -14.60
C THR A 185 10.47 1.89 -14.15
N VAL A 186 9.33 1.64 -14.79
CA VAL A 186 8.03 2.25 -14.42
C VAL A 186 7.18 1.22 -13.68
N VAL A 187 6.67 1.61 -12.53
CA VAL A 187 5.73 0.80 -11.76
C VAL A 187 4.33 1.39 -11.87
N LEU A 188 3.40 0.56 -12.31
CA LEU A 188 1.97 0.85 -12.42
C LEU A 188 1.20 -0.01 -11.42
N LEU A 189 0.10 0.53 -10.90
CA LEU A 189 -0.95 -0.24 -10.24
C LEU A 189 -2.14 -0.34 -11.18
N GLU A 190 -2.82 -1.50 -11.19
CA GLU A 190 -4.02 -1.65 -11.96
C GLU A 190 -5.04 -2.55 -11.25
N ALA A 191 -6.31 -2.20 -11.43
CA ALA A 191 -7.42 -2.98 -10.89
C ALA A 191 -7.67 -4.23 -11.76
N PRO A 192 -8.05 -5.39 -11.16
CA PRO A 192 -8.25 -6.62 -11.89
C PRO A 192 -9.17 -6.46 -13.12
N HIS A 193 -10.31 -5.77 -12.98
CA HIS A 193 -11.28 -5.56 -14.06
C HIS A 193 -10.79 -4.69 -15.21
N ARG A 194 -9.61 -4.03 -15.08
CA ARG A 194 -9.01 -3.17 -16.12
C ARG A 194 -7.78 -3.79 -16.77
N ILE A 195 -7.16 -4.80 -16.13
CA ILE A 195 -5.84 -5.30 -16.53
C ILE A 195 -5.82 -5.81 -17.98
N ALA A 196 -6.86 -6.49 -18.43
CA ALA A 196 -6.95 -7.01 -19.80
C ALA A 196 -6.96 -5.88 -20.85
N GLN A 197 -7.60 -4.74 -20.55
CA GLN A 197 -7.58 -3.57 -21.42
C GLN A 197 -6.19 -2.93 -21.43
N ILE A 198 -5.58 -2.76 -20.26
CA ILE A 198 -4.25 -2.15 -20.15
C ILE A 198 -3.20 -2.99 -20.86
N ALA A 199 -3.25 -4.32 -20.73
CA ALA A 199 -2.33 -5.22 -21.44
C ALA A 199 -2.39 -5.07 -22.96
N ARG A 200 -3.59 -4.92 -23.53
CA ARG A 200 -3.74 -4.63 -24.96
C ARG A 200 -3.11 -3.31 -25.38
N GLU A 201 -3.23 -2.29 -24.52
CA GLU A 201 -2.64 -0.98 -24.81
C GLU A 201 -1.12 -0.97 -24.62
N LEU A 202 -0.59 -1.75 -23.63
CA LEU A 202 0.85 -1.96 -23.43
C LEU A 202 1.53 -2.63 -24.62
N ALA A 203 0.81 -3.42 -25.44
CA ALA A 203 1.36 -4.07 -26.63
C ALA A 203 2.04 -3.09 -27.59
N SER A 204 1.65 -1.81 -27.58
CA SER A 204 2.32 -0.75 -28.35
C SER A 204 3.76 -0.49 -27.96
N LEU A 205 4.21 -0.99 -26.80
CA LEU A 205 5.61 -0.92 -26.33
C LEU A 205 6.49 -2.04 -26.92
N GLY A 206 5.92 -2.98 -27.71
CA GLY A 206 6.63 -4.02 -28.44
C GLY A 206 7.41 -4.96 -27.52
N GLU A 207 8.73 -5.03 -27.74
CA GLU A 207 9.63 -5.93 -26.99
C GLU A 207 10.06 -5.39 -25.63
N ARG A 208 9.59 -4.22 -25.19
CA ARG A 208 9.89 -3.71 -23.86
C ARG A 208 9.47 -4.71 -22.80
N PRO A 209 10.38 -5.13 -21.87
CA PRO A 209 10.02 -6.08 -20.85
C PRO A 209 8.98 -5.50 -19.88
N VAL A 210 7.94 -6.28 -19.63
CA VAL A 210 6.90 -5.99 -18.62
C VAL A 210 6.84 -7.15 -17.64
N THR A 211 6.89 -6.83 -16.36
CA THR A 211 6.65 -7.80 -15.29
C THR A 211 5.23 -7.59 -14.78
N LEU A 212 4.41 -8.62 -14.92
CA LEU A 212 3.07 -8.70 -14.33
C LEU A 212 3.19 -9.41 -12.98
N ALA A 213 2.78 -8.74 -11.92
CA ALA A 213 2.75 -9.28 -10.56
C ALA A 213 1.32 -9.22 -10.04
N ARG A 214 0.74 -10.38 -9.74
CA ARG A 214 -0.64 -10.51 -9.27
C ARG A 214 -0.72 -11.39 -8.04
N GLU A 215 -1.77 -11.19 -7.24
CA GLU A 215 -2.04 -11.96 -6.02
C GLU A 215 -0.80 -12.06 -5.09
N LEU A 216 0.03 -11.01 -5.07
CA LEU A 216 1.26 -10.95 -4.26
C LEU A 216 0.97 -11.32 -2.81
N THR A 217 1.82 -12.18 -2.24
CA THR A 217 1.74 -12.74 -0.88
C THR A 217 0.57 -13.71 -0.65
N LYS A 218 -0.34 -13.89 -1.60
CA LYS A 218 -1.48 -14.79 -1.49
C LYS A 218 -1.15 -16.19 -2.04
N GLN A 219 -2.07 -17.13 -1.83
CA GLN A 219 -1.89 -18.54 -2.23
C GLN A 219 -1.64 -18.72 -3.74
N PHE A 220 -2.19 -17.86 -4.58
CA PHE A 220 -2.07 -17.93 -6.04
C PHE A 220 -1.21 -16.78 -6.59
N GLU A 221 -0.15 -16.42 -5.84
CA GLU A 221 0.85 -15.46 -6.28
C GLU A 221 1.44 -15.86 -7.62
N GLU A 222 1.49 -14.91 -8.54
CA GLU A 222 2.08 -15.13 -9.85
C GLU A 222 2.84 -13.90 -10.32
N ILE A 223 4.10 -14.11 -10.72
CA ILE A 223 4.98 -13.07 -11.25
C ILE A 223 5.55 -13.57 -12.57
N ALA A 224 5.27 -12.87 -13.65
CA ALA A 224 5.77 -13.20 -14.98
C ALA A 224 6.40 -11.99 -15.65
N THR A 225 7.56 -12.19 -16.28
CA THR A 225 8.21 -11.16 -17.11
C THR A 225 8.20 -11.59 -18.56
N LEU A 226 7.64 -10.78 -19.42
CA LEU A 226 7.45 -11.07 -20.85
C LEU A 226 7.50 -9.76 -21.67
N PRO A 227 7.66 -9.84 -23.00
CA PRO A 227 7.51 -8.67 -23.87
C PRO A 227 6.14 -8.02 -23.70
N ALA A 228 6.06 -6.70 -23.78
CA ALA A 228 4.79 -5.98 -23.68
C ALA A 228 3.76 -6.47 -24.70
N SER A 229 4.21 -6.84 -25.91
CA SER A 229 3.38 -7.42 -26.98
C SER A 229 2.70 -8.73 -26.58
N ALA A 230 3.29 -9.52 -25.67
CA ALA A 230 2.77 -10.82 -25.23
C ALA A 230 1.86 -10.76 -23.99
N CYS A 231 1.76 -9.61 -23.32
CA CYS A 231 1.01 -9.48 -22.06
C CYS A 231 -0.47 -9.83 -22.19
N SER A 232 -1.10 -9.44 -23.30
CA SER A 232 -2.55 -9.71 -23.54
C SER A 232 -2.82 -11.20 -23.69
N ASP A 233 -2.00 -11.92 -24.44
CA ASP A 233 -2.15 -13.35 -24.68
C ASP A 233 -1.91 -14.14 -23.41
N TRP A 234 -0.87 -13.79 -22.67
CA TRP A 234 -0.57 -14.40 -21.36
C TRP A 234 -1.73 -14.28 -20.37
N LEU A 235 -2.41 -13.12 -20.32
CA LEU A 235 -3.59 -12.94 -19.48
C LEU A 235 -4.77 -13.80 -19.97
N ALA A 236 -4.92 -13.97 -21.28
CA ALA A 236 -6.02 -14.73 -21.86
C ALA A 236 -5.87 -16.27 -21.71
N GLU A 237 -4.66 -16.78 -21.51
CA GLU A 237 -4.40 -18.22 -21.32
C GLU A 237 -5.11 -18.81 -20.10
N THR A 238 -5.32 -18.00 -19.07
CA THR A 238 -5.91 -18.45 -17.80
C THR A 238 -6.96 -17.45 -17.33
N PRO A 239 -8.25 -17.81 -17.27
CA PRO A 239 -9.34 -16.89 -16.88
C PRO A 239 -9.13 -16.20 -15.52
N GLN A 240 -8.41 -16.86 -14.60
CA GLN A 240 -8.11 -16.30 -13.28
C GLN A 240 -7.07 -15.16 -13.31
N ARG A 241 -6.42 -14.89 -14.45
CA ARG A 241 -5.45 -13.80 -14.62
C ARG A 241 -6.08 -12.47 -15.00
N SER A 242 -7.33 -12.51 -15.52
CA SER A 242 -8.05 -11.34 -16.03
C SER A 242 -9.26 -10.94 -15.17
#